data_749b62f14305868595e49d8bca8b98f1
#
_entry.id   749b62f14305868595e49d8bca8b98f1
#
_cell.length_a   1.000
_cell.length_b   1.000
_cell.length_c   1.000
_cell.angle_alpha   90.00
_cell.angle_beta   90.00
_cell.angle_gamma   90.00
#
_symmetry.space_group_name_H-M   'P 1'
#
loop_
_entity.id
_entity.type
_entity.pdbx_description
1 polymer ?
#
loop_
_entity_poly.entity_id
_entity_poly.type
_entity_poly.pdbx_seq_one_letter_code
_entity_poly.pdbx_strand_id
1 'polypeptide(L)'
;KPSDRAAALAFLFTLVGRPIFDGPAPIFLFLATTPGEGKTLLVAVLSYIGLGPSPSPTPMADNDDEVRKLITAMALEGRRLLWFDNIRRGRPFGCPALEQAGTARNWSDRILGESKTYDGRLYATICATGNNLRVRAETGRRVVPIRLETLEPNPEGRQDFKHKDLRAWVAANRAELLRAVLILLRE
;
A
#
# COMPACT_ATOMS: atom_id res chain seq x y z
N LYS A 1 2.60 18.00 -2.09
CA LYS A 1 1.40 18.87 -2.03
C LYS A 1 0.58 18.55 -0.80
N PRO A 2 -0.32 19.43 -0.30
CA PRO A 2 -1.20 19.10 0.83
C PRO A 2 -2.06 17.85 0.59
N SER A 3 -2.58 17.67 -0.61
CA SER A 3 -3.35 16.50 -1.03
C SER A 3 -2.59 15.19 -0.88
N ASP A 4 -1.30 15.17 -1.23
CA ASP A 4 -0.47 13.96 -1.13
C ASP A 4 -0.15 13.60 0.32
N ARG A 5 -0.01 14.60 1.19
CA ARG A 5 0.12 14.38 2.64
C ARG A 5 -1.16 13.82 3.25
N ALA A 6 -2.32 14.37 2.86
CA ALA A 6 -3.62 13.85 3.28
C ALA A 6 -3.82 12.40 2.79
N ALA A 7 -3.45 12.10 1.55
CA ALA A 7 -3.53 10.74 0.99
C ALA A 7 -2.60 9.75 1.72
N ALA A 8 -1.40 10.18 2.12
CA ALA A 8 -0.49 9.36 2.92
C ALA A 8 -1.04 9.09 4.34
N LEU A 9 -1.68 10.08 4.97
CA LEU A 9 -2.40 9.89 6.23
C LEU A 9 -3.60 8.95 6.05
N ALA A 10 -4.36 9.11 4.96
CA ALA A 10 -5.48 8.22 4.64
C ALA A 10 -5.02 6.76 4.48
N PHE A 11 -3.84 6.52 3.87
CA PHE A 11 -3.24 5.19 3.83
C PHE A 11 -2.99 4.64 5.24
N LEU A 12 -2.35 5.43 6.11
CA LEU A 12 -2.08 5.04 7.49
C LEU A 12 -3.36 4.77 8.27
N PHE A 13 -4.37 5.64 8.14
CA PHE A 13 -5.68 5.46 8.76
C PHE A 13 -6.39 4.21 8.25
N THR A 14 -6.30 3.92 6.95
CA THR A 14 -6.85 2.70 6.38
C THR A 14 -6.16 1.47 6.95
N LEU A 15 -4.83 1.46 7.08
CA LEU A 15 -4.10 0.35 7.67
C LEU A 15 -4.55 0.05 9.11
N VAL A 16 -4.73 1.09 9.92
CA VAL A 16 -5.16 0.94 11.32
C VAL A 16 -6.64 0.60 11.42
N GLY A 17 -7.49 1.32 10.69
CA GLY A 17 -8.95 1.21 10.76
C GLY A 17 -9.57 0.06 9.95
N ARG A 18 -8.81 -0.57 9.03
CA ARG A 18 -9.33 -1.60 8.12
C ARG A 18 -10.16 -2.70 8.77
N PRO A 19 -9.84 -3.21 9.97
CA PRO A 19 -10.68 -4.20 10.64
C PRO A 19 -12.02 -3.68 11.14
N ILE A 20 -12.15 -2.37 11.30
CA ILE A 20 -13.32 -1.73 11.96
C ILE A 20 -14.39 -1.38 10.93
N PHE A 21 -14.02 -0.92 9.74
CA PHE A 21 -14.99 -0.57 8.72
C PHE A 21 -15.30 -1.72 7.76
N ASP A 22 -16.56 -1.80 7.37
CA ASP A 22 -17.07 -2.79 6.45
C ASP A 22 -17.17 -2.20 5.04
N GLY A 23 -16.56 -2.86 4.07
CA GLY A 23 -16.56 -2.41 2.68
C GLY A 23 -15.18 -2.43 2.03
N PRO A 24 -15.09 -2.04 0.75
CA PRO A 24 -13.83 -1.98 0.03
C PRO A 24 -12.94 -0.84 0.54
N ALA A 25 -11.65 -0.99 0.34
CA ALA A 25 -10.66 0.06 0.55
C ALA A 25 -10.01 0.45 -0.79
N PRO A 26 -9.65 1.73 -0.98
CA PRO A 26 -8.95 2.15 -2.18
C PRO A 26 -7.56 1.52 -2.25
N ILE A 27 -7.01 1.47 -3.45
CA ILE A 27 -5.62 1.09 -3.70
C ILE A 27 -4.76 2.35 -3.58
N PHE A 28 -3.73 2.33 -2.75
CA PHE A 28 -2.83 3.46 -2.59
C PHE A 28 -1.62 3.33 -3.50
N LEU A 29 -1.32 4.36 -4.27
CA LEU A 29 -0.25 4.34 -5.25
C LEU A 29 0.79 5.41 -4.95
N PHE A 30 1.95 4.98 -4.46
CA PHE A 30 3.08 5.86 -4.15
C PHE A 30 3.91 6.08 -5.40
N LEU A 31 3.87 7.29 -5.91
CA LEU A 31 4.47 7.70 -7.17
C LEU A 31 5.64 8.64 -6.95
N ALA A 32 6.64 8.55 -7.80
CA ALA A 32 7.70 9.54 -7.92
C ALA A 32 8.09 9.73 -9.38
N THR A 33 8.77 10.81 -9.67
CA THR A 33 9.31 11.09 -11.00
C THR A 33 10.68 10.45 -11.19
N THR A 34 11.49 10.47 -10.13
CA THR A 34 12.85 9.96 -10.12
C THR A 34 13.04 8.83 -9.10
N PRO A 35 14.01 7.93 -9.30
CA PRO A 35 14.47 7.02 -8.27
C PRO A 35 14.99 7.77 -7.03
N GLY A 36 15.04 7.10 -5.86
CA GLY A 36 15.61 7.70 -4.66
C GLY A 36 14.73 8.67 -3.87
N GLU A 37 13.53 9.01 -4.34
CA GLU A 37 12.61 9.94 -3.67
C GLU A 37 11.94 9.37 -2.39
N GLY A 38 12.29 8.16 -1.97
CA GLY A 38 11.87 7.61 -0.68
C GLY A 38 10.50 6.93 -0.64
N LYS A 39 9.89 6.56 -1.79
CA LYS A 39 8.58 5.87 -1.85
C LYS A 39 8.51 4.62 -0.98
N THR A 40 9.44 3.70 -1.22
CA THR A 40 9.53 2.42 -0.49
C THR A 40 9.76 2.65 1.01
N LEU A 41 10.59 3.65 1.36
CA LEU A 41 10.82 4.04 2.75
C LEU A 41 9.52 4.60 3.39
N LEU A 42 8.78 5.44 2.67
CA LEU A 42 7.53 6.02 3.18
C LEU A 42 6.49 4.92 3.45
N VAL A 43 6.30 3.98 2.49
CA VAL A 43 5.41 2.82 2.71
C VAL A 43 5.86 2.01 3.91
N ALA A 44 7.15 1.68 4.01
CA ALA A 44 7.70 0.90 5.12
C ALA A 44 7.45 1.57 6.49
N VAL A 45 7.68 2.87 6.58
CA VAL A 45 7.51 3.65 7.81
C VAL A 45 6.04 3.73 8.22
N LEU A 46 5.14 4.09 7.29
CA LEU A 46 3.71 4.17 7.57
C LEU A 46 3.13 2.80 7.95
N SER A 47 3.55 1.75 7.25
CA SER A 47 3.14 0.38 7.56
C SER A 47 3.62 -0.06 8.94
N TYR A 48 4.87 0.27 9.30
CA TYR A 48 5.40 -0.05 10.62
C TYR A 48 4.64 0.67 11.75
N ILE A 49 4.28 1.93 11.55
CA ILE A 49 3.45 2.67 12.52
C ILE A 49 2.12 1.94 12.73
N GLY A 50 1.41 1.64 11.64
CA GLY A 50 0.06 1.07 11.70
C GLY A 50 0.01 -0.40 12.13
N LEU A 51 0.92 -1.22 11.62
CA LEU A 51 0.86 -2.67 11.75
C LEU A 51 1.95 -3.27 12.65
N GLY A 52 3.02 -2.52 12.96
CA GLY A 52 4.25 -3.07 13.54
C GLY A 52 5.15 -3.66 12.46
N PRO A 53 5.87 -4.76 12.72
CA PRO A 53 6.70 -5.39 11.70
C PRO A 53 5.89 -5.65 10.43
N SER A 54 6.23 -4.90 9.36
CA SER A 54 5.50 -4.94 8.10
C SER A 54 5.89 -6.18 7.29
N PRO A 55 4.96 -6.75 6.53
CA PRO A 55 5.30 -7.76 5.55
C PRO A 55 6.26 -7.20 4.50
N SER A 56 7.11 -8.07 3.97
CA SER A 56 7.99 -7.71 2.87
C SER A 56 7.19 -7.32 1.62
N PRO A 57 7.70 -6.40 0.80
CA PRO A 57 7.09 -6.09 -0.46
C PRO A 57 7.09 -7.31 -1.39
N THR A 58 6.09 -7.39 -2.23
CA THR A 58 5.88 -8.48 -3.18
C THR A 58 6.02 -7.96 -4.60
N PRO A 59 6.74 -8.64 -5.50
CA PRO A 59 6.74 -8.29 -6.91
C PRO A 59 5.33 -8.42 -7.48
N MET A 60 4.93 -7.49 -8.33
CA MET A 60 3.66 -7.62 -9.06
C MET A 60 3.80 -8.67 -10.15
N ALA A 61 2.93 -9.67 -10.13
CA ALA A 61 2.89 -10.70 -11.16
C ALA A 61 2.49 -10.14 -12.53
N ASP A 62 2.88 -10.87 -13.59
CA ASP A 62 2.69 -10.42 -14.97
C ASP A 62 1.28 -10.68 -15.52
N ASN A 63 0.53 -11.58 -14.96
CA ASN A 63 -0.83 -11.89 -15.38
C ASN A 63 -1.83 -11.74 -14.22
N ASP A 64 -3.11 -11.63 -14.58
CA ASP A 64 -4.20 -11.43 -13.64
C ASP A 64 -4.41 -12.64 -12.73
N ASP A 65 -4.25 -13.85 -13.26
CA ASP A 65 -4.46 -15.08 -12.49
C ASP A 65 -3.46 -15.20 -11.33
N GLU A 66 -2.21 -14.83 -11.55
CA GLU A 66 -1.20 -14.85 -10.48
C GLU A 66 -1.47 -13.75 -9.44
N VAL A 67 -1.94 -12.57 -9.87
CA VAL A 67 -2.37 -11.52 -8.92
C VAL A 67 -3.58 -12.01 -8.11
N ARG A 68 -4.53 -12.68 -8.74
CA ARG A 68 -5.71 -13.28 -8.10
C ARG A 68 -5.31 -14.31 -7.05
N LYS A 69 -4.44 -15.26 -7.41
CA LYS A 69 -3.90 -16.27 -6.48
C LYS A 69 -3.20 -15.64 -5.28
N LEU A 70 -2.41 -14.58 -5.53
CA LEU A 70 -1.71 -13.87 -4.46
C LEU A 70 -2.69 -13.19 -3.50
N ILE A 71 -3.74 -12.54 -4.01
CA ILE A 71 -4.78 -11.91 -3.17
C ILE A 71 -5.49 -12.98 -2.34
N THR A 72 -5.81 -14.13 -2.95
CA THR A 72 -6.47 -15.25 -2.26
C THR A 72 -5.59 -15.82 -1.15
N ALA A 73 -4.30 -16.04 -1.41
CA ALA A 73 -3.35 -16.50 -0.41
C ALA A 73 -3.25 -15.53 0.78
N MET A 74 -3.18 -14.23 0.49
CA MET A 74 -3.14 -13.19 1.52
C MET A 74 -4.43 -13.10 2.33
N ALA A 75 -5.58 -13.30 1.70
CA ALA A 75 -6.87 -13.35 2.39
C ALA A 75 -6.94 -14.53 3.36
N LEU A 76 -6.47 -15.71 2.92
CA LEU A 76 -6.36 -16.92 3.77
C LEU A 76 -5.43 -16.72 4.97
N GLU A 77 -4.30 -16.03 4.77
CA GLU A 77 -3.34 -15.71 5.82
C GLU A 77 -3.79 -14.56 6.75
N GLY A 78 -4.91 -13.91 6.44
CA GLY A 78 -5.39 -12.74 7.18
C GLY A 78 -4.44 -11.55 7.13
N ARG A 79 -3.64 -11.44 6.07
CA ARG A 79 -2.68 -10.33 5.93
C ARG A 79 -3.42 -9.00 5.82
N ARG A 80 -2.83 -7.98 6.46
CA ARG A 80 -3.41 -6.64 6.53
C ARG A 80 -2.85 -5.66 5.49
N LEU A 81 -1.77 -6.01 4.82
CA LEU A 81 -1.12 -5.22 3.78
C LEU A 81 -0.67 -6.10 2.63
N LEU A 82 -1.09 -5.74 1.42
CA LEU A 82 -0.55 -6.21 0.15
C LEU A 82 0.22 -5.06 -0.49
N TRP A 83 1.54 -5.19 -0.51
CA TRP A 83 2.43 -4.16 -1.00
C TRP A 83 3.19 -4.65 -2.24
N PHE A 84 2.85 -4.08 -3.41
CA PHE A 84 3.60 -4.25 -4.64
C PHE A 84 4.68 -3.19 -4.74
N ASP A 85 5.94 -3.59 -4.76
CA ASP A 85 7.04 -2.64 -4.84
C ASP A 85 7.66 -2.59 -6.23
N ASN A 86 8.08 -1.39 -6.62
CA ASN A 86 8.86 -1.13 -7.83
C ASN A 86 8.18 -1.62 -9.12
N ILE A 87 6.94 -1.22 -9.34
CA ILE A 87 6.23 -1.52 -10.58
C ILE A 87 7.03 -1.02 -11.79
N ARG A 88 7.28 -1.89 -12.76
CA ARG A 88 8.10 -1.60 -13.94
C ARG A 88 7.49 -0.50 -14.80
N ARG A 89 8.36 0.37 -15.33
CA ARG A 89 7.97 1.37 -16.35
C ARG A 89 7.44 0.69 -17.61
N GLY A 90 6.52 1.36 -18.31
CA GLY A 90 5.98 0.88 -19.58
C GLY A 90 4.79 -0.08 -19.45
N ARG A 91 4.56 -0.66 -18.28
CA ARG A 91 3.40 -1.49 -18.02
C ARG A 91 2.35 -0.67 -17.25
N PRO A 92 1.11 -0.56 -17.75
CA PRO A 92 0.04 0.08 -17.00
C PRO A 92 -0.26 -0.71 -15.71
N PHE A 93 -0.30 0.00 -14.58
CA PHE A 93 -0.71 -0.59 -13.31
C PHE A 93 -2.21 -0.86 -13.30
N GLY A 94 -2.58 -2.07 -12.91
CA GLY A 94 -3.95 -2.51 -12.77
C GLY A 94 -4.25 -3.79 -13.54
N CYS A 95 -5.19 -4.54 -13.02
CA CYS A 95 -5.75 -5.76 -13.63
C CYS A 95 -7.13 -6.04 -13.01
N PRO A 96 -7.96 -6.89 -13.62
CA PRO A 96 -9.29 -7.23 -13.11
C PRO A 96 -9.30 -7.71 -11.65
N ALA A 97 -8.32 -8.50 -11.22
CA ALA A 97 -8.22 -8.95 -9.84
C ALA A 97 -8.05 -7.79 -8.84
N LEU A 98 -7.19 -6.80 -9.17
CA LEU A 98 -7.03 -5.59 -8.34
C LEU A 98 -8.29 -4.73 -8.34
N GLU A 99 -8.97 -4.63 -9.48
CA GLU A 99 -10.20 -3.88 -9.61
C GLU A 99 -11.31 -4.50 -8.77
N GLN A 100 -11.43 -5.82 -8.76
CA GLN A 100 -12.33 -6.57 -7.89
C GLN A 100 -11.97 -6.36 -6.42
N ALA A 101 -10.70 -6.54 -6.04
CA ALA A 101 -10.25 -6.38 -4.66
C ALA A 101 -10.46 -4.96 -4.10
N GLY A 102 -10.34 -3.93 -4.96
CA GLY A 102 -10.58 -2.53 -4.60
C GLY A 102 -12.06 -2.12 -4.53
N THR A 103 -13.00 -3.01 -4.89
CA THR A 103 -14.45 -2.70 -4.90
C THR A 103 -15.31 -3.72 -4.19
N ALA A 104 -14.86 -4.96 -4.05
CA ALA A 104 -15.63 -6.01 -3.45
C ALA A 104 -15.65 -5.88 -1.91
N ARG A 105 -16.81 -6.13 -1.32
CA ARG A 105 -16.93 -6.27 0.13
C ARG A 105 -16.29 -7.57 0.61
N ASN A 106 -16.51 -8.64 -0.13
CA ASN A 106 -15.93 -9.95 0.09
C ASN A 106 -15.07 -10.36 -1.11
N TRP A 107 -14.02 -11.07 -0.84
CA TRP A 107 -13.21 -11.76 -1.84
C TRP A 107 -13.67 -13.19 -1.93
N SER A 108 -14.00 -13.65 -3.14
CA SER A 108 -14.36 -15.04 -3.40
C SER A 108 -13.50 -15.55 -4.54
N ASP A 109 -12.74 -16.62 -4.29
CA ASP A 109 -11.89 -17.26 -5.29
C ASP A 109 -11.47 -18.67 -4.86
N ARG A 110 -11.04 -19.48 -5.86
CA ARG A 110 -10.60 -20.86 -5.60
C ARG A 110 -9.26 -20.89 -4.88
N ILE A 111 -9.14 -21.81 -3.93
CA ILE A 111 -7.89 -22.04 -3.21
C ILE A 111 -6.98 -22.90 -4.09
N LEU A 112 -5.75 -22.43 -4.34
CA LEU A 112 -4.77 -23.14 -5.15
C LEU A 112 -4.44 -24.52 -4.53
N GLY A 113 -4.53 -25.56 -5.35
CA GLY A 113 -4.24 -26.93 -4.91
C GLY A 113 -5.37 -27.61 -4.15
N GLU A 114 -6.50 -26.95 -3.95
CA GLU A 114 -7.66 -27.52 -3.27
C GLU A 114 -8.93 -27.41 -4.13
N SER A 115 -9.88 -28.34 -3.90
CA SER A 115 -11.23 -28.26 -4.48
C SER A 115 -12.17 -27.43 -3.61
N LYS A 116 -11.65 -26.31 -3.06
CA LYS A 116 -12.37 -25.40 -2.16
C LYS A 116 -12.29 -23.96 -2.67
N THR A 117 -13.24 -23.15 -2.22
CA THR A 117 -13.29 -21.72 -2.49
C THR A 117 -13.11 -20.97 -1.16
N TYR A 118 -12.26 -19.94 -1.16
CA TYR A 118 -12.29 -18.92 -0.12
C TYR A 118 -13.46 -17.98 -0.43
N ASP A 119 -14.27 -17.69 0.55
CA ASP A 119 -15.29 -16.64 0.48
C ASP A 119 -15.32 -15.89 1.81
N GLY A 120 -14.83 -14.67 1.80
CA GLY A 120 -14.70 -13.91 3.04
C GLY A 120 -14.18 -12.50 2.84
N ARG A 121 -14.01 -11.78 3.93
CA ARG A 121 -13.51 -10.41 3.90
C ARG A 121 -12.05 -10.34 3.50
N LEU A 122 -11.73 -9.35 2.67
CA LEU A 122 -10.36 -8.97 2.39
C LEU A 122 -9.94 -7.82 3.32
N TYR A 123 -9.22 -8.17 4.39
CA TYR A 123 -8.72 -7.17 5.35
C TYR A 123 -7.45 -6.46 4.90
N ALA A 124 -6.89 -6.85 3.76
CA ALA A 124 -5.68 -6.23 3.25
C ALA A 124 -5.97 -4.82 2.70
N THR A 125 -5.16 -3.87 3.10
CA THR A 125 -4.98 -2.62 2.37
C THR A 125 -3.99 -2.88 1.25
N ILE A 126 -4.31 -2.46 0.02
CA ILE A 126 -3.45 -2.67 -1.13
C ILE A 126 -2.69 -1.39 -1.42
N CYS A 127 -1.38 -1.49 -1.58
CA CYS A 127 -0.57 -0.38 -2.07
C CYS A 127 0.46 -0.83 -3.11
N ALA A 128 0.92 0.12 -3.91
CA ALA A 128 1.99 -0.10 -4.86
C ALA A 128 2.93 1.10 -4.94
N THR A 129 4.19 0.85 -5.31
CA THR A 129 5.18 1.91 -5.55
C THR A 129 5.66 1.86 -6.99
N GLY A 130 5.99 3.00 -7.57
CA GLY A 130 6.60 3.02 -8.88
C GLY A 130 6.92 4.44 -9.38
N ASN A 131 7.73 4.49 -10.45
CA ASN A 131 8.14 5.73 -11.08
C ASN A 131 7.37 5.95 -12.38
N ASN A 132 6.73 7.12 -12.52
CA ASN A 132 6.01 7.52 -13.74
C ASN A 132 5.03 6.44 -14.24
N LEU A 133 4.29 5.82 -13.32
CA LEU A 133 3.35 4.76 -13.68
C LEU A 133 2.15 5.31 -14.44
N ARG A 134 1.79 4.59 -15.49
CA ARG A 134 0.46 4.71 -16.09
C ARG A 134 -0.50 3.78 -15.35
N VAL A 135 -1.72 4.24 -15.11
CA VAL A 135 -2.76 3.45 -14.46
C VAL A 135 -3.84 3.13 -15.49
N ARG A 136 -4.33 1.89 -15.52
CA ARG A 136 -5.47 1.53 -16.36
C ARG A 136 -6.68 2.35 -15.95
N ALA A 137 -7.51 2.75 -16.91
CA ALA A 137 -8.64 3.65 -16.68
C ALA A 137 -9.59 3.13 -15.58
N GLU A 138 -9.93 1.84 -15.63
CA GLU A 138 -10.82 1.22 -14.66
C GLU A 138 -10.20 1.13 -13.26
N THR A 139 -8.92 0.79 -13.17
CA THR A 139 -8.16 0.80 -11.91
C THR A 139 -8.02 2.22 -11.35
N GLY A 140 -7.87 3.22 -12.23
CA GLY A 140 -7.68 4.62 -11.85
C GLY A 140 -8.78 5.20 -10.97
N ARG A 141 -10.01 4.73 -11.12
CA ARG A 141 -11.15 5.13 -10.29
C ARG A 141 -11.08 4.63 -8.84
N ARG A 142 -10.18 3.67 -8.58
CA ARG A 142 -10.01 2.98 -7.29
C ARG A 142 -8.69 3.29 -6.62
N VAL A 143 -7.91 4.17 -7.25
CA VAL A 143 -6.57 4.51 -6.80
C VAL A 143 -6.55 5.87 -6.11
N VAL A 144 -5.92 5.93 -4.96
CA VAL A 144 -5.53 7.17 -4.29
C VAL A 144 -4.03 7.39 -4.54
N PRO A 145 -3.66 8.36 -5.40
CA PRO A 145 -2.26 8.64 -5.69
C PRO A 145 -1.62 9.45 -4.57
N ILE A 146 -0.39 9.09 -4.23
CA ILE A 146 0.49 9.78 -3.28
C ILE A 146 1.77 10.10 -4.04
N ARG A 147 1.97 11.37 -4.40
CA ARG A 147 3.11 11.80 -5.18
C ARG A 147 4.20 12.35 -4.29
N LEU A 148 5.38 11.77 -4.43
CA LEU A 148 6.60 12.31 -3.87
C LEU A 148 7.28 13.12 -4.97
N GLU A 149 7.51 14.38 -4.71
CA GLU A 149 8.19 15.30 -5.62
C GLU A 149 9.29 16.00 -4.82
N THR A 150 10.50 15.96 -5.31
CA THR A 150 11.63 16.72 -4.76
C THR A 150 12.15 17.69 -5.80
N LEU A 151 12.63 18.84 -5.34
CA LEU A 151 13.37 19.79 -6.17
C LEU A 151 14.87 19.45 -6.18
N GLU A 152 15.29 18.47 -5.39
CA GLU A 152 16.67 18.03 -5.30
C GLU A 152 17.06 17.26 -6.56
N PRO A 153 18.09 17.70 -7.29
CA PRO A 153 18.54 17.03 -8.52
C PRO A 153 19.06 15.61 -8.29
N ASN A 154 19.61 15.34 -7.10
CA ASN A 154 20.12 14.04 -6.70
C ASN A 154 19.54 13.61 -5.34
N PRO A 155 18.30 13.08 -5.30
CA PRO A 155 17.65 12.70 -4.05
C PRO A 155 18.38 11.58 -3.30
N GLU A 156 19.10 10.71 -4.01
CA GLU A 156 19.85 9.58 -3.42
C GLU A 156 21.09 10.06 -2.64
N GLY A 157 21.68 11.17 -3.06
CA GLY A 157 22.86 11.76 -2.40
C GLY A 157 22.54 12.66 -1.21
N ARG A 158 21.28 12.86 -0.90
CA ARG A 158 20.86 13.73 0.20
C ARG A 158 21.28 13.21 1.56
N GLN A 159 21.86 14.06 2.40
CA GLN A 159 22.36 13.70 3.75
C GLN A 159 21.75 14.54 4.89
N ASP A 160 21.07 15.62 4.59
CA ASP A 160 20.49 16.58 5.54
C ASP A 160 19.13 16.15 6.11
N PHE A 161 18.98 14.88 6.45
CA PHE A 161 17.76 14.36 7.04
C PHE A 161 17.68 14.70 8.54
N LYS A 162 16.51 15.16 9.00
CA LYS A 162 16.24 15.39 10.43
C LYS A 162 16.51 14.14 11.27
N HIS A 163 16.21 12.98 10.74
CA HIS A 163 16.49 11.68 11.36
C HIS A 163 17.40 10.90 10.42
N LYS A 164 18.66 10.68 10.81
CA LYS A 164 19.65 9.92 10.02
C LYS A 164 19.18 8.49 9.74
N ASP A 165 18.58 7.85 10.74
CA ASP A 165 17.89 6.58 10.61
C ASP A 165 16.40 6.75 10.98
N LEU A 166 15.58 7.02 9.97
CA LEU A 166 14.16 7.21 10.14
C LEU A 166 13.45 5.93 10.61
N ARG A 167 13.91 4.76 10.19
CA ARG A 167 13.31 3.48 10.60
C ARG A 167 13.54 3.22 12.09
N ALA A 168 14.75 3.41 12.57
CA ALA A 168 15.07 3.28 14.00
C ALA A 168 14.30 4.30 14.83
N TRP A 169 14.22 5.56 14.36
CA TRP A 169 13.45 6.59 15.06
C TRP A 169 11.97 6.23 15.16
N VAL A 170 11.36 5.78 14.07
CA VAL A 170 9.95 5.36 14.07
C VAL A 170 9.72 4.15 14.96
N ALA A 171 10.64 3.20 14.98
CA ALA A 171 10.54 2.03 15.85
C ALA A 171 10.54 2.44 17.33
N ALA A 172 11.43 3.36 17.72
CA ALA A 172 11.52 3.86 19.08
C ALA A 172 10.29 4.69 19.50
N ASN A 173 9.65 5.41 18.57
CA ASN A 173 8.52 6.29 18.85
C ASN A 173 7.16 5.70 18.43
N ARG A 174 7.11 4.43 18.04
CA ARG A 174 5.91 3.82 17.46
C ARG A 174 4.66 3.95 18.32
N ALA A 175 4.78 3.75 19.63
CA ALA A 175 3.64 3.81 20.56
C ALA A 175 2.98 5.19 20.56
N GLU A 176 3.77 6.25 20.57
CA GLU A 176 3.29 7.64 20.54
C GLU A 176 2.66 7.98 19.19
N LEU A 177 3.33 7.59 18.09
CA LEU A 177 2.82 7.78 16.72
C LEU A 177 1.49 7.07 16.51
N LEU A 178 1.38 5.81 16.93
CA LEU A 178 0.14 5.05 16.82
C LEU A 178 -0.97 5.64 17.70
N ARG A 179 -0.64 6.12 18.90
CA ARG A 179 -1.59 6.82 19.76
C ARG A 179 -2.14 8.08 19.07
N ALA A 180 -1.29 8.87 18.43
CA ALA A 180 -1.73 10.04 17.68
C ALA A 180 -2.68 9.66 16.53
N VAL A 181 -2.38 8.58 15.79
CA VAL A 181 -3.26 8.05 14.73
C VAL A 181 -4.62 7.65 15.30
N LEU A 182 -4.65 6.95 16.42
CA LEU A 182 -5.91 6.51 17.06
C LEU A 182 -6.75 7.67 17.56
N ILE A 183 -6.12 8.73 18.06
CA ILE A 183 -6.84 9.96 18.46
C ILE A 183 -7.50 10.59 17.24
N LEU A 184 -6.77 10.75 16.14
CA LEU A 184 -7.31 11.33 14.89
C LEU A 184 -8.38 10.47 14.24
N LEU A 185 -8.37 9.15 14.44
CA LEU A 185 -9.42 8.25 13.94
C LEU A 185 -10.71 8.28 14.77
N ARG A 186 -10.64 8.82 15.99
CA ARG A 186 -11.79 8.90 16.87
C ARG A 186 -12.65 10.15 16.63
N GLU A 187 -12.04 11.21 16.09
CA GLU A 187 -12.70 12.47 15.72
C GLU A 187 -13.55 12.29 14.43
#